data_75c20830b499e254ce51374b6e2a4d6f
#
_entry.id   75c20830b499e254ce51374b6e2a4d6f
#
_cell.length_a   1.000
_cell.length_b   1.000
_cell.length_c   1.000
_cell.angle_alpha   90.00
_cell.angle_beta   90.00
_cell.angle_gamma   90.00
#
_symmetry.space_group_name_H-M   'P 1'
#
loop_
_entity.id
_entity.type
_entity.pdbx_description
1 polymer ?
#
loop_
_entity_poly.entity_id
_entity_poly.type
_entity_poly.pdbx_seq_one_letter_code
_entity_poly.pdbx_strand_id
1 'polypeptide(L)'
;MKFSVIIPLYNKAPYVKKALESVFAQTYTDFELIIVDDGSSDNSLAVAKQCITDRCAVDRCTVDRHDGCRSALPVEIIEQANSGVSAARNNGVAASSGDYIAFLDADDWWEPTYLERMAQLIADYPEAGLYASNYMYYKPGKTRVAVRNIETGYFNYPKAYFESGAMPVWTGATMIPQRVLGEMGGFPLGIKLGEDFLLWAKIAMQYKVVFLNEPLAWYNNDVPATLRATRNLHAPEHHMLFNLGLLGDEAMRREAIGEYWKMLIDKLRVNSLLDYWLDERYHDLAVEELKKVDWGKQPESVKNIYKTPIWILKTKRLIMRWGSFVKQRLIKLRNKY
;
A
#
# COMPACT_ATOMS: atom_id res chain seq x y z
N MET A 1 10.28 -21.95 7.07
CA MET A 1 9.79 -20.57 7.34
C MET A 1 8.45 -20.45 6.64
N LYS A 2 7.37 -20.45 7.39
CA LYS A 2 6.02 -20.39 6.80
C LYS A 2 5.58 -18.94 6.58
N PHE A 3 4.96 -18.66 5.44
CA PHE A 3 4.39 -17.35 5.13
C PHE A 3 2.86 -17.39 5.17
N SER A 4 2.24 -16.26 5.51
CA SER A 4 0.80 -16.05 5.30
C SER A 4 0.63 -14.89 4.32
N VAL A 5 0.00 -15.17 3.19
CA VAL A 5 -0.36 -14.17 2.18
C VAL A 5 -1.79 -13.72 2.45
N ILE A 6 -1.99 -12.42 2.67
CA ILE A 6 -3.30 -11.83 2.98
C ILE A 6 -3.74 -10.95 1.83
N ILE A 7 -4.93 -11.22 1.29
CA ILE A 7 -5.56 -10.42 0.23
C ILE A 7 -6.85 -9.81 0.79
N PRO A 8 -6.88 -8.50 1.10
CA PRO A 8 -8.13 -7.80 1.37
C PRO A 8 -8.91 -7.63 0.06
N LEU A 9 -10.17 -8.04 0.05
CA LEU A 9 -11.03 -8.03 -1.13
C LEU A 9 -12.25 -7.14 -0.90
N TYR A 10 -12.43 -6.12 -1.74
CA TYR A 10 -13.63 -5.30 -1.75
C TYR A 10 -13.87 -4.69 -3.14
N ASN A 11 -14.92 -5.14 -3.82
CA ASN A 11 -15.34 -4.65 -5.13
C ASN A 11 -14.20 -4.62 -6.17
N LYS A 12 -13.54 -5.76 -6.37
CA LYS A 12 -12.39 -5.95 -7.28
C LYS A 12 -12.60 -7.10 -8.27
N ALA A 13 -13.85 -7.45 -8.61
CA ALA A 13 -14.17 -8.55 -9.52
C ALA A 13 -13.35 -8.58 -10.83
N PRO A 14 -13.04 -7.44 -11.49
CA PRO A 14 -12.24 -7.44 -12.72
C PRO A 14 -10.76 -7.77 -12.51
N TYR A 15 -10.26 -7.72 -11.28
CA TYR A 15 -8.81 -7.75 -10.98
C TYR A 15 -8.38 -8.95 -10.15
N VAL A 16 -9.22 -9.40 -9.21
CA VAL A 16 -8.89 -10.41 -8.19
C VAL A 16 -8.37 -11.71 -8.78
N LYS A 17 -8.84 -12.11 -9.96
CA LYS A 17 -8.35 -13.29 -10.67
C LYS A 17 -6.84 -13.21 -10.91
N LYS A 18 -6.35 -12.09 -11.45
CA LYS A 18 -4.92 -11.89 -11.73
C LYS A 18 -4.08 -11.90 -10.45
N ALA A 19 -4.57 -11.28 -9.38
CA ALA A 19 -3.90 -11.31 -8.08
C ALA A 19 -3.74 -12.76 -7.59
N LEU A 20 -4.82 -13.54 -7.59
CA LEU A 20 -4.81 -14.95 -7.16
C LEU A 20 -3.91 -15.83 -8.03
N GLU A 21 -3.98 -15.68 -9.36
CA GLU A 21 -3.13 -16.42 -10.29
C GLU A 21 -1.64 -16.13 -10.01
N SER A 22 -1.27 -14.90 -9.66
CA SER A 22 0.11 -14.57 -9.31
C SER A 22 0.59 -15.20 -8.00
N VAL A 23 -0.30 -15.35 -7.02
CA VAL A 23 -0.01 -16.09 -5.79
C VAL A 23 0.11 -17.59 -6.04
N PHE A 24 -0.77 -18.15 -6.84
CA PHE A 24 -0.70 -19.57 -7.19
C PHE A 24 0.53 -19.92 -8.04
N ALA A 25 1.12 -18.96 -8.74
CA ALA A 25 2.32 -19.13 -9.56
C ALA A 25 3.63 -19.00 -8.77
N GLN A 26 3.60 -18.78 -7.45
CA GLN A 26 4.81 -18.61 -6.66
C GLN A 26 5.67 -19.86 -6.62
N THR A 27 7.00 -19.67 -6.77
CA THR A 27 7.99 -20.77 -6.71
C THR A 27 8.22 -21.26 -5.29
N TYR A 28 8.07 -20.40 -4.29
CA TYR A 28 8.09 -20.76 -2.88
C TYR A 28 6.76 -21.41 -2.48
N THR A 29 6.80 -22.54 -1.78
CA THR A 29 5.59 -23.37 -1.56
C THR A 29 5.13 -23.46 -0.10
N ASP A 30 5.96 -23.05 0.87
CA ASP A 30 5.60 -23.11 2.31
C ASP A 30 4.84 -21.84 2.73
N PHE A 31 3.63 -21.69 2.23
CA PHE A 31 2.75 -20.57 2.60
C PHE A 31 1.27 -20.96 2.62
N GLU A 32 0.47 -20.12 3.23
CA GLU A 32 -0.99 -20.16 3.18
C GLU A 32 -1.53 -18.86 2.57
N LEU A 33 -2.74 -18.93 2.01
CA LEU A 33 -3.45 -17.79 1.43
C LEU A 33 -4.72 -17.51 2.22
N ILE A 34 -4.87 -16.28 2.69
CA ILE A 34 -6.05 -15.80 3.41
C ILE A 34 -6.67 -14.65 2.61
N ILE A 35 -7.90 -14.84 2.16
CA ILE A 35 -8.67 -13.82 1.44
C ILE A 35 -9.72 -13.30 2.41
N VAL A 36 -9.74 -11.99 2.64
CA VAL A 36 -10.73 -11.36 3.51
C VAL A 36 -11.67 -10.51 2.68
N ASP A 37 -12.86 -11.01 2.40
CA ASP A 37 -13.91 -10.24 1.70
C ASP A 37 -14.57 -9.27 2.67
N ASP A 38 -14.33 -7.98 2.44
CA ASP A 38 -14.84 -6.88 3.26
C ASP A 38 -16.24 -6.43 2.81
N GLY A 39 -17.14 -7.39 2.59
CA GLY A 39 -18.52 -7.14 2.21
C GLY A 39 -18.68 -6.64 0.78
N SER A 40 -18.02 -7.29 -0.19
CA SER A 40 -18.16 -6.94 -1.60
C SER A 40 -19.60 -7.02 -2.08
N SER A 41 -20.03 -6.00 -2.81
CA SER A 41 -21.36 -5.93 -3.44
C SER A 41 -21.35 -6.33 -4.92
N ASP A 42 -20.16 -6.56 -5.49
CA ASP A 42 -19.98 -7.08 -6.85
C ASP A 42 -19.66 -8.58 -6.85
N ASN A 43 -19.26 -9.13 -7.98
CA ASN A 43 -18.93 -10.56 -8.12
C ASN A 43 -17.54 -10.94 -7.59
N SER A 44 -16.85 -10.09 -6.82
CA SER A 44 -15.48 -10.34 -6.37
C SER A 44 -15.31 -11.67 -5.64
N LEU A 45 -16.17 -11.92 -4.66
CA LEU A 45 -16.13 -13.16 -3.87
C LEU A 45 -16.41 -14.40 -4.74
N ALA A 46 -17.38 -14.32 -5.65
CA ALA A 46 -17.68 -15.43 -6.55
C ALA A 46 -16.51 -15.75 -7.49
N VAL A 47 -15.85 -14.72 -8.03
CA VAL A 47 -14.63 -14.88 -8.86
C VAL A 47 -13.50 -15.49 -8.05
N ALA A 48 -13.28 -15.06 -6.81
CA ALA A 48 -12.25 -15.62 -5.94
C ALA A 48 -12.50 -17.12 -5.65
N LYS A 49 -13.72 -17.48 -5.25
CA LYS A 49 -14.14 -18.88 -5.00
C LYS A 49 -13.96 -19.75 -6.25
N GLN A 50 -14.31 -19.24 -7.42
CA GLN A 50 -14.12 -19.97 -8.69
C GLN A 50 -12.63 -20.21 -8.99
N CYS A 51 -11.77 -19.19 -8.84
CA CYS A 51 -10.32 -19.34 -9.05
C CYS A 51 -9.71 -20.42 -8.15
N ILE A 52 -10.11 -20.48 -6.88
CA ILE A 52 -9.64 -21.51 -5.94
C ILE A 52 -10.12 -22.89 -6.37
N THR A 53 -11.39 -23.01 -6.78
CA THR A 53 -11.96 -24.29 -7.26
C THR A 53 -11.22 -24.79 -8.49
N ASP A 54 -10.96 -23.91 -9.46
CA ASP A 54 -10.24 -24.25 -10.70
C ASP A 54 -8.82 -24.70 -10.37
N ARG A 55 -8.13 -24.05 -9.44
CA ARG A 55 -6.79 -24.45 -8.99
C ARG A 55 -6.81 -25.83 -8.33
N CYS A 56 -7.72 -26.08 -7.41
CA CYS A 56 -7.86 -27.38 -6.75
C CYS A 56 -8.16 -28.50 -7.76
N ALA A 57 -8.88 -28.23 -8.83
CA ALA A 57 -9.13 -29.20 -9.89
C ALA A 57 -7.85 -29.55 -10.66
N VAL A 58 -7.01 -28.55 -10.98
CA VAL A 58 -5.71 -28.77 -11.62
C VAL A 58 -4.78 -29.58 -10.72
N ASP A 59 -4.69 -29.25 -9.43
CA ASP A 59 -3.83 -29.96 -8.47
C ASP A 59 -4.25 -31.44 -8.31
N ARG A 60 -5.56 -31.74 -8.32
CA ARG A 60 -6.08 -33.14 -8.30
C ARG A 60 -5.73 -33.91 -9.56
N CYS A 61 -5.72 -33.28 -10.73
CA CYS A 61 -5.35 -33.94 -11.99
C CYS A 61 -3.86 -34.29 -12.07
N THR A 62 -3.00 -33.64 -11.24
CA THR A 62 -1.56 -33.93 -11.21
C THR A 62 -1.16 -35.02 -10.21
N VAL A 63 -2.11 -35.54 -9.40
CA VAL A 63 -1.87 -36.52 -8.33
C VAL A 63 -1.69 -37.96 -8.83
N ASP A 64 -1.95 -38.27 -10.11
CA ASP A 64 -1.85 -39.62 -10.67
C ASP A 64 -0.42 -40.05 -11.08
N ARG A 65 0.63 -39.37 -10.65
CA ARG A 65 2.02 -39.77 -10.95
C ARG A 65 2.90 -39.80 -9.71
N HIS A 66 3.09 -40.94 -9.17
CA HIS A 66 4.19 -41.59 -8.42
C HIS A 66 5.20 -40.77 -7.58
N ASP A 67 5.05 -39.48 -7.35
CA ASP A 67 5.93 -38.71 -6.43
C ASP A 67 5.10 -37.86 -5.50
N GLY A 68 5.25 -38.12 -4.21
CA GLY A 68 4.68 -37.52 -3.00
C GLY A 68 3.73 -36.34 -3.21
N CYS A 69 2.50 -36.52 -2.81
CA CYS A 69 1.44 -35.51 -2.76
C CYS A 69 2.00 -34.16 -2.24
N ARG A 70 2.18 -33.19 -3.14
CA ARG A 70 2.30 -31.78 -2.69
C ARG A 70 0.96 -31.46 -2.05
N SER A 71 0.95 -31.21 -0.75
CA SER A 71 -0.25 -30.79 -0.05
C SER A 71 -0.82 -29.57 -0.79
N ALA A 72 -2.11 -29.59 -1.08
CA ALA A 72 -2.79 -28.45 -1.69
C ALA A 72 -2.49 -27.20 -0.86
N LEU A 73 -2.22 -26.06 -1.52
CA LEU A 73 -2.02 -24.78 -0.84
C LEU A 73 -3.19 -24.51 0.10
N PRO A 74 -2.96 -24.31 1.41
CA PRO A 74 -4.02 -23.95 2.33
C PRO A 74 -4.60 -22.58 1.94
N VAL A 75 -5.92 -22.54 1.67
CA VAL A 75 -6.64 -21.31 1.34
C VAL A 75 -7.81 -21.14 2.27
N GLU A 76 -7.90 -19.99 2.93
CA GLU A 76 -9.01 -19.59 3.77
C GLU A 76 -9.70 -18.36 3.17
N ILE A 77 -11.04 -18.32 3.22
CA ILE A 77 -11.84 -17.14 2.88
C ILE A 77 -12.61 -16.71 4.12
N ILE A 78 -12.39 -15.48 4.53
CA ILE A 78 -13.10 -14.82 5.63
C ILE A 78 -14.06 -13.79 5.00
N GLU A 79 -15.35 -13.90 5.32
CA GLU A 79 -16.36 -12.94 4.90
C GLU A 79 -16.74 -12.05 6.10
N GLN A 80 -16.68 -10.73 5.93
CA GLN A 80 -17.03 -9.78 6.99
C GLN A 80 -17.93 -8.66 6.46
N ALA A 81 -18.64 -7.98 7.34
CA ALA A 81 -19.30 -6.72 7.00
C ALA A 81 -18.26 -5.65 6.70
N ASN A 82 -18.52 -4.77 5.71
CA ASN A 82 -17.56 -3.75 5.30
C ASN A 82 -17.09 -2.91 6.50
N SER A 83 -15.85 -3.01 6.82
CA SER A 83 -15.17 -2.37 7.96
C SER A 83 -13.89 -1.65 7.55
N GLY A 84 -13.57 -1.66 6.26
CA GLY A 84 -12.42 -1.01 5.64
C GLY A 84 -11.17 -1.88 5.59
N VAL A 85 -10.22 -1.48 4.73
CA VAL A 85 -9.02 -2.26 4.39
C VAL A 85 -8.15 -2.61 5.61
N SER A 86 -8.03 -1.70 6.58
CA SER A 86 -7.29 -1.96 7.83
C SER A 86 -7.91 -3.11 8.63
N ALA A 87 -9.24 -3.14 8.75
CA ALA A 87 -9.94 -4.21 9.45
C ALA A 87 -9.79 -5.54 8.71
N ALA A 88 -9.93 -5.53 7.38
CA ALA A 88 -9.74 -6.73 6.57
C ALA A 88 -8.31 -7.30 6.70
N ARG A 89 -7.27 -6.44 6.62
CA ARG A 89 -5.89 -6.88 6.83
C ARG A 89 -5.66 -7.43 8.24
N ASN A 90 -6.18 -6.74 9.27
CA ASN A 90 -6.02 -7.19 10.66
C ASN A 90 -6.75 -8.52 10.92
N ASN A 91 -7.93 -8.75 10.36
CA ASN A 91 -8.63 -10.02 10.48
C ASN A 91 -7.86 -11.14 9.76
N GLY A 92 -7.26 -10.86 8.60
CA GLY A 92 -6.37 -11.80 7.95
C GLY A 92 -5.12 -12.13 8.79
N VAL A 93 -4.52 -11.14 9.45
CA VAL A 93 -3.41 -11.35 10.38
C VAL A 93 -3.84 -12.21 11.57
N ALA A 94 -5.04 -11.98 12.13
CA ALA A 94 -5.55 -12.76 13.26
C ALA A 94 -5.80 -14.23 12.91
N ALA A 95 -6.15 -14.54 11.66
CA ALA A 95 -6.34 -15.91 11.16
C ALA A 95 -5.03 -16.57 10.70
N SER A 96 -3.95 -15.81 10.54
CA SER A 96 -2.70 -16.32 9.98
C SER A 96 -1.92 -17.19 10.97
N SER A 97 -1.18 -18.17 10.42
CA SER A 97 -0.31 -19.07 11.19
C SER A 97 1.15 -19.06 10.72
N GLY A 98 1.49 -18.21 9.75
CA GLY A 98 2.84 -18.07 9.24
C GLY A 98 3.75 -17.22 10.14
N ASP A 99 5.04 -17.47 10.08
CA ASP A 99 6.06 -16.69 10.80
C ASP A 99 6.13 -15.23 10.30
N TYR A 100 5.83 -15.04 9.03
CA TYR A 100 5.85 -13.75 8.33
C TYR A 100 4.56 -13.54 7.52
N ILE A 101 4.11 -12.30 7.52
CA ILE A 101 2.89 -11.87 6.83
C ILE A 101 3.26 -11.05 5.61
N ALA A 102 2.71 -11.41 4.46
CA ALA A 102 2.76 -10.64 3.22
C ALA A 102 1.36 -10.16 2.85
N PHE A 103 1.25 -8.94 2.35
CA PHE A 103 -0.01 -8.36 1.89
C PHE A 103 0.02 -8.17 0.38
N LEU A 104 -1.10 -8.49 -0.28
CA LEU A 104 -1.30 -8.21 -1.70
C LEU A 104 -2.69 -7.62 -1.90
N ASP A 105 -2.78 -6.41 -2.44
CA ASP A 105 -4.07 -5.83 -2.78
C ASP A 105 -4.70 -6.55 -3.98
N ALA A 106 -6.02 -6.74 -3.96
CA ALA A 106 -6.75 -7.58 -4.92
C ALA A 106 -6.74 -7.06 -6.37
N ASP A 107 -6.19 -5.87 -6.62
CA ASP A 107 -6.00 -5.28 -7.96
C ASP A 107 -4.55 -5.25 -8.43
N ASP A 108 -3.62 -5.82 -7.65
CA ASP A 108 -2.19 -5.89 -7.90
C ASP A 108 -1.73 -7.34 -8.15
N TRP A 109 -0.45 -7.57 -8.45
CA TRP A 109 0.08 -8.93 -8.65
C TRP A 109 1.58 -8.99 -8.42
N TRP A 110 2.10 -10.21 -8.22
CA TRP A 110 3.51 -10.50 -7.99
C TRP A 110 4.18 -11.20 -9.17
N GLU A 111 5.51 -11.08 -9.26
CA GLU A 111 6.35 -11.96 -10.04
C GLU A 111 6.41 -13.37 -9.39
N PRO A 112 6.58 -14.43 -10.16
CA PRO A 112 6.58 -15.81 -9.63
C PRO A 112 7.61 -16.08 -8.53
N THR A 113 8.69 -15.33 -8.50
CA THR A 113 9.79 -15.49 -7.54
C THR A 113 9.70 -14.57 -6.32
N TYR A 114 8.61 -13.81 -6.16
CA TYR A 114 8.49 -12.82 -5.08
C TYR A 114 8.70 -13.44 -3.69
N LEU A 115 7.94 -14.49 -3.34
CA LEU A 115 8.06 -15.11 -2.02
C LEU A 115 9.43 -15.77 -1.80
N GLU A 116 10.02 -16.39 -2.82
CA GLU A 116 11.35 -16.99 -2.76
C GLU A 116 12.43 -15.94 -2.50
N ARG A 117 12.40 -14.82 -3.23
CA ARG A 117 13.34 -13.73 -3.07
C ARG A 117 13.20 -13.02 -1.71
N MET A 118 11.97 -12.90 -1.22
CA MET A 118 11.71 -12.37 0.12
C MET A 118 12.19 -13.33 1.21
N ALA A 119 12.05 -14.65 1.02
CA ALA A 119 12.60 -15.65 1.94
C ALA A 119 14.14 -15.55 2.03
N GLN A 120 14.82 -15.35 0.89
CA GLN A 120 16.27 -15.12 0.87
C GLN A 120 16.63 -13.82 1.59
N LEU A 121 15.92 -12.72 1.33
CA LEU A 121 16.15 -11.45 2.00
C LEU A 121 15.99 -11.56 3.53
N ILE A 122 15.03 -12.31 4.00
CA ILE A 122 14.82 -12.56 5.43
C ILE A 122 15.99 -13.35 6.02
N ALA A 123 16.48 -14.37 5.30
CA ALA A 123 17.63 -15.16 5.75
C ALA A 123 18.92 -14.31 5.82
N ASP A 124 19.11 -13.40 4.87
CA ASP A 124 20.29 -12.52 4.82
C ASP A 124 20.22 -11.39 5.88
N TYR A 125 19.03 -11.00 6.31
CA TYR A 125 18.80 -9.88 7.24
C TYR A 125 17.83 -10.22 8.37
N PRO A 126 18.11 -11.22 9.22
CA PRO A 126 17.12 -11.80 10.17
C PRO A 126 16.68 -10.84 11.28
N GLU A 127 17.39 -9.74 11.51
CA GLU A 127 17.10 -8.77 12.58
C GLU A 127 16.11 -7.66 12.14
N ALA A 128 15.66 -7.65 10.87
CA ALA A 128 14.76 -6.63 10.41
C ALA A 128 13.32 -6.86 10.91
N GLY A 129 12.61 -5.78 11.13
CA GLY A 129 11.18 -5.81 11.46
C GLY A 129 10.27 -5.55 10.27
N LEU A 130 10.85 -5.11 9.13
CA LEU A 130 10.11 -4.81 7.91
C LEU A 130 11.00 -5.06 6.69
N TYR A 131 10.49 -5.85 5.77
CA TYR A 131 11.14 -6.21 4.52
C TYR A 131 10.30 -5.68 3.37
N ALA A 132 10.92 -5.01 2.40
CA ALA A 132 10.25 -4.49 1.22
C ALA A 132 11.03 -4.84 -0.04
N SER A 133 10.34 -5.21 -1.11
CA SER A 133 10.93 -5.27 -2.44
C SER A 133 10.61 -4.00 -3.23
N ASN A 134 11.39 -3.76 -4.28
CA ASN A 134 11.01 -2.78 -5.29
C ASN A 134 9.79 -3.27 -6.06
N TYR A 135 9.10 -2.35 -6.76
CA TYR A 135 7.89 -2.67 -7.50
C TYR A 135 7.78 -1.85 -8.78
N MET A 136 6.89 -2.28 -9.65
CA MET A 136 6.57 -1.63 -10.92
C MET A 136 5.23 -0.92 -10.85
N TYR A 137 5.16 0.29 -11.33
CA TYR A 137 3.88 0.88 -11.71
C TYR A 137 3.46 0.38 -13.09
N TYR A 138 2.24 -0.14 -13.17
CA TYR A 138 1.64 -0.61 -14.41
C TYR A 138 0.55 0.34 -14.90
N LYS A 139 0.61 0.69 -16.18
CA LYS A 139 -0.49 1.19 -16.99
C LYS A 139 -0.36 0.59 -18.38
N PRO A 140 -1.46 0.32 -19.12
CA PRO A 140 -1.37 -0.13 -20.50
C PRO A 140 -0.44 0.78 -21.33
N GLY A 141 0.56 0.15 -21.96
CA GLY A 141 1.57 0.83 -22.77
C GLY A 141 2.61 1.67 -21.99
N LYS A 142 2.58 1.66 -20.65
CA LYS A 142 3.55 2.40 -19.83
C LYS A 142 3.81 1.72 -18.51
N THR A 143 5.04 1.25 -18.33
CA THR A 143 5.53 0.71 -17.04
C THR A 143 6.73 1.52 -16.56
N ARG A 144 6.95 1.56 -15.25
CA ARG A 144 8.14 2.14 -14.66
C ARG A 144 8.45 1.54 -13.31
N VAL A 145 9.72 1.40 -13.00
CA VAL A 145 10.18 1.05 -11.65
C VAL A 145 9.79 2.17 -10.69
N ALA A 146 9.29 1.80 -9.52
CA ALA A 146 8.79 2.75 -8.54
C ALA A 146 9.92 3.46 -7.80
N VAL A 147 10.84 2.70 -7.22
CA VAL A 147 11.90 3.22 -6.37
C VAL A 147 13.23 3.19 -7.13
N ARG A 148 13.95 4.30 -7.05
CA ARG A 148 15.27 4.45 -7.64
C ARG A 148 16.25 4.89 -6.55
N ASN A 149 17.50 4.56 -6.71
CA ASN A 149 18.59 5.00 -5.83
C ASN A 149 18.49 4.46 -4.37
N ILE A 150 17.92 3.28 -4.18
CA ILE A 150 18.01 2.52 -2.93
C ILE A 150 18.62 1.16 -3.29
N GLU A 151 19.77 0.86 -2.72
CA GLU A 151 20.45 -0.43 -2.88
C GLU A 151 19.82 -1.50 -1.99
N THR A 152 20.06 -2.76 -2.32
CA THR A 152 19.64 -3.89 -1.48
C THR A 152 20.36 -3.85 -0.14
N GLY A 153 19.61 -3.97 0.96
CA GLY A 153 20.13 -4.00 2.32
C GLY A 153 19.36 -3.11 3.30
N TYR A 154 19.95 -2.88 4.46
CA TYR A 154 19.39 -1.94 5.44
C TYR A 154 19.41 -0.53 4.90
N PHE A 155 18.31 0.20 5.10
CA PHE A 155 18.23 1.58 4.67
C PHE A 155 17.51 2.47 5.69
N ASN A 156 17.75 3.77 5.60
CA ASN A 156 17.05 4.75 6.42
C ASN A 156 15.72 5.10 5.77
N TYR A 157 14.62 4.53 6.27
CA TYR A 157 13.28 4.67 5.71
C TYR A 157 12.84 6.12 5.50
N PRO A 158 12.84 7.02 6.52
CA PRO A 158 12.40 8.40 6.33
C PRO A 158 13.29 9.19 5.36
N LYS A 159 14.61 8.96 5.37
CA LYS A 159 15.52 9.57 4.40
C LYS A 159 15.19 9.15 2.98
N ALA A 160 15.09 7.86 2.76
CA ALA A 160 14.82 7.31 1.45
C ALA A 160 13.46 7.77 0.90
N TYR A 161 12.43 7.81 1.73
CA TYR A 161 11.11 8.31 1.33
C TYR A 161 11.14 9.81 1.03
N PHE A 162 11.85 10.58 1.83
CA PHE A 162 12.03 12.02 1.60
C PHE A 162 12.75 12.29 0.27
N GLU A 163 13.85 11.58 -0.01
CA GLU A 163 14.71 11.82 -1.18
C GLU A 163 14.15 11.23 -2.48
N SER A 164 13.58 10.03 -2.45
CA SER A 164 13.11 9.34 -3.66
C SER A 164 11.85 9.94 -4.27
N GLY A 165 11.03 10.60 -3.48
CA GLY A 165 9.71 11.06 -3.91
C GLY A 165 8.70 9.95 -4.24
N ALA A 166 9.08 8.69 -4.02
CA ALA A 166 8.25 7.49 -4.09
C ALA A 166 8.19 6.83 -2.72
N MET A 167 7.13 6.09 -2.45
CA MET A 167 7.00 5.30 -1.23
C MET A 167 7.91 4.07 -1.32
N PRO A 168 9.01 3.99 -0.54
CA PRO A 168 9.96 2.87 -0.67
C PRO A 168 9.40 1.57 -0.10
N VAL A 169 8.43 1.66 0.79
CA VAL A 169 7.71 0.53 1.39
C VAL A 169 6.25 0.66 1.00
N TRP A 170 5.81 -0.15 0.06
CA TRP A 170 4.43 -0.23 -0.40
C TRP A 170 3.81 -1.55 0.05
N THR A 171 2.58 -1.54 0.54
CA THR A 171 1.90 -2.68 1.16
C THR A 171 1.97 -3.95 0.32
N GLY A 172 1.71 -3.84 -0.99
CA GLY A 172 1.76 -4.97 -1.93
C GLY A 172 3.15 -5.54 -2.22
N ALA A 173 4.22 -4.97 -1.62
CA ALA A 173 5.60 -5.41 -1.79
C ALA A 173 6.32 -5.55 -0.45
N THR A 174 5.58 -5.86 0.63
CA THR A 174 6.14 -5.95 1.99
C THR A 174 5.95 -7.32 2.61
N MET A 175 6.86 -7.65 3.52
CA MET A 175 6.74 -8.81 4.40
C MET A 175 7.19 -8.43 5.82
N ILE A 176 6.44 -8.87 6.82
CA ILE A 176 6.61 -8.45 8.21
C ILE A 176 6.57 -9.68 9.11
N PRO A 177 7.49 -9.83 10.08
CA PRO A 177 7.37 -10.85 11.10
C PRO A 177 6.04 -10.73 11.85
N GLN A 178 5.30 -11.83 12.03
CA GLN A 178 4.00 -11.82 12.72
C GLN A 178 4.10 -11.20 14.11
N ARG A 179 5.19 -11.50 14.85
CA ARG A 179 5.46 -10.91 16.16
C ARG A 179 5.52 -9.38 16.13
N VAL A 180 6.14 -8.79 15.09
CA VAL A 180 6.26 -7.33 14.95
C VAL A 180 4.89 -6.70 14.69
N LEU A 181 4.04 -7.32 13.87
CA LEU A 181 2.65 -6.86 13.70
C LEU A 181 1.86 -6.90 15.00
N GLY A 182 2.04 -7.96 15.81
CA GLY A 182 1.42 -8.07 17.13
C GLY A 182 1.87 -6.96 18.09
N GLU A 183 3.18 -6.69 18.17
CA GLU A 183 3.76 -5.62 18.99
C GLU A 183 3.31 -4.22 18.56
N MET A 184 3.15 -3.99 17.25
CA MET A 184 2.71 -2.71 16.69
C MET A 184 1.19 -2.50 16.78
N GLY A 185 0.41 -3.55 17.05
CA GLY A 185 -1.05 -3.50 17.11
C GLY A 185 -1.74 -3.48 15.76
N GLY A 186 -1.05 -3.89 14.68
CA GLY A 186 -1.60 -3.97 13.32
C GLY A 186 -1.87 -2.63 12.64
N PHE A 187 -2.72 -2.68 11.60
CA PHE A 187 -3.14 -1.47 10.88
C PHE A 187 -4.13 -0.64 11.71
N PRO A 188 -3.97 0.69 11.78
CA PRO A 188 -4.88 1.55 12.54
C PRO A 188 -6.28 1.53 11.91
N LEU A 189 -7.30 1.28 12.75
CA LEU A 189 -8.69 1.29 12.32
C LEU A 189 -9.19 2.72 12.11
N GLY A 190 -10.15 2.88 11.19
CA GLY A 190 -10.75 4.18 10.90
C GLY A 190 -9.94 5.10 10.00
N ILE A 191 -8.67 4.82 9.76
CA ILE A 191 -7.84 5.58 8.80
C ILE A 191 -8.08 5.02 7.39
N LYS A 192 -8.49 5.90 6.46
CA LYS A 192 -8.81 5.56 5.07
C LYS A 192 -7.71 5.96 4.08
N LEU A 193 -6.75 6.78 4.52
CA LEU A 193 -5.62 7.21 3.70
C LEU A 193 -4.36 7.33 4.56
N GLY A 194 -3.36 6.52 4.24
CA GLY A 194 -2.06 6.47 4.90
C GLY A 194 -2.04 5.59 6.16
N GLU A 195 -2.97 4.65 6.29
CA GLU A 195 -2.98 3.62 7.33
C GLU A 195 -1.70 2.78 7.31
N ASP A 196 -1.24 2.49 6.10
CA ASP A 196 0.00 1.76 5.84
C ASP A 196 1.24 2.59 6.24
N PHE A 197 1.29 3.86 5.86
CA PHE A 197 2.37 4.76 6.28
C PHE A 197 2.50 4.81 7.80
N LEU A 198 1.39 4.91 8.54
CA LEU A 198 1.42 4.94 10.01
C LEU A 198 2.03 3.66 10.59
N LEU A 199 1.68 2.50 10.05
CA LEU A 199 2.24 1.22 10.50
C LEU A 199 3.73 1.11 10.14
N TRP A 200 4.11 1.45 8.89
CA TRP A 200 5.52 1.41 8.46
C TRP A 200 6.39 2.39 9.25
N ALA A 201 5.89 3.58 9.52
CA ALA A 201 6.58 4.57 10.34
C ALA A 201 6.81 4.04 11.76
N LYS A 202 5.78 3.46 12.39
CA LYS A 202 5.84 2.88 13.72
C LYS A 202 6.87 1.74 13.81
N ILE A 203 6.90 0.85 12.82
CA ILE A 203 7.89 -0.22 12.73
C ILE A 203 9.30 0.37 12.51
N ALA A 204 9.46 1.28 11.56
CA ALA A 204 10.77 1.85 11.22
C ALA A 204 11.37 2.73 12.34
N MET A 205 10.58 3.18 13.31
CA MET A 205 11.08 3.86 14.51
C MET A 205 11.67 2.89 15.54
N GLN A 206 11.34 1.60 15.49
CA GLN A 206 11.72 0.60 16.49
C GLN A 206 12.62 -0.49 15.92
N TYR A 207 12.49 -0.79 14.63
CA TYR A 207 13.14 -1.89 13.94
C TYR A 207 13.94 -1.40 12.73
N LYS A 208 14.94 -2.19 12.36
CA LYS A 208 15.62 -2.03 11.08
C LYS A 208 14.67 -2.36 9.94
N VAL A 209 14.78 -1.62 8.84
CA VAL A 209 14.02 -1.85 7.60
C VAL A 209 14.99 -2.26 6.50
N VAL A 210 14.63 -3.28 5.73
CA VAL A 210 15.44 -3.81 4.63
C VAL A 210 14.69 -3.64 3.30
N PHE A 211 15.44 -3.28 2.28
CA PHE A 211 14.95 -3.14 0.92
C PHE A 211 15.65 -4.11 -0.03
N LEU A 212 14.91 -4.75 -0.89
CA LEU A 212 15.39 -5.54 -2.01
C LEU A 212 15.16 -4.74 -3.31
N ASN A 213 16.25 -4.33 -3.95
CA ASN A 213 16.15 -3.55 -5.20
C ASN A 213 15.85 -4.44 -6.41
N GLU A 214 14.86 -5.31 -6.30
CA GLU A 214 14.32 -6.11 -7.38
C GLU A 214 12.81 -5.79 -7.50
N PRO A 215 12.31 -5.40 -8.69
CA PRO A 215 10.91 -5.05 -8.88
C PRO A 215 10.06 -6.33 -9.05
N LEU A 216 9.65 -6.90 -7.91
CA LEU A 216 8.96 -8.20 -7.85
C LEU A 216 7.44 -8.10 -7.67
N ALA A 217 6.92 -6.90 -7.53
CA ALA A 217 5.49 -6.63 -7.38
C ALA A 217 5.01 -5.56 -8.37
N TRP A 218 3.74 -5.59 -8.72
CA TRP A 218 3.13 -4.72 -9.69
C TRP A 218 1.97 -3.93 -9.09
N TYR A 219 2.11 -2.61 -9.05
CA TYR A 219 1.06 -1.69 -8.68
C TYR A 219 0.22 -1.31 -9.89
N ASN A 220 -1.04 -1.69 -9.91
CA ASN A 220 -1.94 -1.47 -11.03
C ASN A 220 -2.52 -0.05 -11.04
N ASN A 221 -1.97 0.82 -11.87
CA ASN A 221 -2.48 2.17 -12.09
C ASN A 221 -3.61 2.26 -13.14
N ASP A 222 -4.10 1.13 -13.66
CA ASP A 222 -5.21 1.08 -14.63
C ASP A 222 -6.58 0.96 -13.96
N VAL A 223 -6.61 0.82 -12.64
CA VAL A 223 -7.85 0.82 -11.85
C VAL A 223 -8.53 2.17 -11.95
N PRO A 224 -9.86 2.23 -12.19
CA PRO A 224 -10.61 3.49 -12.24
C PRO A 224 -10.39 4.34 -10.99
N ALA A 225 -10.29 5.65 -11.20
CA ALA A 225 -10.01 6.60 -10.12
C ALA A 225 -11.07 6.57 -8.99
N THR A 226 -12.31 6.19 -9.31
CA THR A 226 -13.42 6.06 -8.36
C THR A 226 -13.25 4.91 -7.38
N LEU A 227 -12.40 3.93 -7.72
CA LEU A 227 -12.09 2.77 -6.88
C LEU A 227 -10.78 2.92 -6.10
N ARG A 228 -10.14 4.11 -6.14
CA ARG A 228 -8.89 4.41 -5.44
C ARG A 228 -9.13 5.30 -4.23
N ALA A 229 -8.62 4.92 -3.07
CA ALA A 229 -8.69 5.71 -1.85
C ALA A 229 -8.05 7.11 -2.01
N THR A 230 -6.93 7.19 -2.74
CA THR A 230 -6.11 8.41 -2.92
C THR A 230 -6.80 9.56 -3.66
N ARG A 231 -7.95 9.34 -4.29
CA ARG A 231 -8.68 10.37 -5.05
C ARG A 231 -9.79 11.08 -4.29
N ASN A 232 -10.14 10.58 -3.13
CA ASN A 232 -11.19 11.14 -2.30
C ASN A 232 -10.58 12.07 -1.25
N LEU A 233 -11.21 13.23 -1.03
CA LEU A 233 -10.91 14.03 0.14
C LEU A 233 -11.63 13.40 1.32
N HIS A 234 -10.91 12.64 2.13
CA HIS A 234 -11.44 12.02 3.34
C HIS A 234 -11.62 13.07 4.44
N ALA A 235 -12.56 12.86 5.34
CA ALA A 235 -12.65 13.69 6.54
C ALA A 235 -11.34 13.57 7.36
N PRO A 236 -10.92 14.65 8.08
CA PRO A 236 -9.62 14.67 8.77
C PRO A 236 -9.37 13.49 9.70
N GLU A 237 -10.41 13.01 10.41
CA GLU A 237 -10.33 11.85 11.30
C GLU A 237 -9.98 10.54 10.59
N HIS A 238 -10.06 10.50 9.26
CA HIS A 238 -9.74 9.35 8.42
C HIS A 238 -8.43 9.50 7.64
N HIS A 239 -7.67 10.56 7.87
CA HIS A 239 -6.42 10.83 7.17
C HIS A 239 -5.23 10.84 8.12
N MET A 240 -4.15 10.15 7.77
CA MET A 240 -2.96 9.96 8.61
C MET A 240 -2.39 11.25 9.20
N LEU A 241 -2.38 12.36 8.43
CA LEU A 241 -1.74 13.61 8.87
C LEU A 241 -2.43 14.25 10.08
N PHE A 242 -3.73 14.04 10.26
CA PHE A 242 -4.45 14.50 11.44
C PHE A 242 -4.41 13.49 12.59
N ASN A 243 -3.82 12.31 12.35
CA ASN A 243 -3.74 11.19 13.29
C ASN A 243 -2.29 10.77 13.59
N LEU A 244 -1.31 11.64 13.38
CA LEU A 244 0.11 11.33 13.65
C LEU A 244 0.38 10.98 15.13
N GLY A 245 -0.49 11.38 16.05
CA GLY A 245 -0.45 10.94 17.46
C GLY A 245 -0.52 9.41 17.63
N LEU A 246 -1.05 8.69 16.63
CA LEU A 246 -1.05 7.21 16.62
C LEU A 246 0.37 6.61 16.51
N LEU A 247 1.38 7.39 16.10
CA LEU A 247 2.79 6.98 16.15
C LEU A 247 3.34 6.93 17.57
N GLY A 248 2.60 7.49 18.54
CA GLY A 248 2.98 7.63 19.93
C GLY A 248 3.68 8.97 20.20
N ASP A 249 3.20 9.66 21.23
CA ASP A 249 3.75 10.95 21.65
C ASP A 249 5.24 10.88 22.00
N GLU A 250 5.67 9.77 22.58
CA GLU A 250 7.07 9.54 22.94
C GLU A 250 7.97 9.37 21.71
N ALA A 251 7.47 8.70 20.66
CA ALA A 251 8.16 8.56 19.39
C ALA A 251 8.30 9.93 18.68
N MET A 252 7.26 10.77 18.76
CA MET A 252 7.26 12.11 18.14
C MET A 252 8.00 13.17 18.97
N ARG A 253 8.13 12.99 20.31
CA ARG A 253 8.83 13.90 21.23
C ARG A 253 10.31 13.63 21.38
N ARG A 254 10.79 12.44 21.03
CA ARG A 254 12.22 12.16 21.12
C ARG A 254 12.95 13.10 20.17
N GLU A 255 13.89 13.89 20.72
CA GLU A 255 14.95 14.55 19.93
C GLU A 255 15.69 13.57 19.02
N ALA A 256 15.57 12.28 19.32
CA ALA A 256 16.05 11.13 18.56
C ALA A 256 15.24 10.79 17.28
N ILE A 257 14.06 11.36 17.04
CA ILE A 257 13.47 11.30 15.70
C ILE A 257 14.38 12.14 14.81
N GLY A 258 15.30 11.47 14.13
CA GLY A 258 16.29 12.09 13.30
C GLY A 258 15.68 13.14 12.35
N GLU A 259 16.47 14.11 11.96
CA GLU A 259 16.06 15.23 11.10
C GLU A 259 15.21 14.79 9.90
N TYR A 260 15.49 13.62 9.32
CA TYR A 260 14.74 13.06 8.18
C TYR A 260 13.27 12.77 8.46
N TRP A 261 12.90 12.37 9.69
CA TRP A 261 11.49 12.18 10.02
C TRP A 261 10.74 13.51 10.02
N LYS A 262 11.32 14.56 10.63
CA LYS A 262 10.73 15.90 10.61
C LYS A 262 10.56 16.40 9.17
N MET A 263 11.60 16.27 8.35
CA MET A 263 11.58 16.66 6.94
C MET A 263 10.54 15.89 6.14
N LEU A 264 10.42 14.57 6.35
CA LEU A 264 9.43 13.73 5.68
C LEU A 264 8.00 14.12 6.08
N ILE A 265 7.73 14.29 7.37
CA ILE A 265 6.39 14.68 7.85
C ILE A 265 6.02 16.07 7.31
N ASP A 266 6.93 17.02 7.30
CA ASP A 266 6.69 18.35 6.74
C ASP A 266 6.42 18.28 5.23
N LYS A 267 7.18 17.46 4.48
CA LYS A 267 6.94 17.20 3.05
C LYS A 267 5.55 16.59 2.81
N LEU A 268 5.13 15.63 3.65
CA LEU A 268 3.80 15.03 3.56
C LEU A 268 2.71 16.05 3.88
N ARG A 269 2.89 16.90 4.92
CA ARG A 269 1.96 17.97 5.26
C ARG A 269 1.77 18.93 4.08
N VAL A 270 2.84 19.51 3.56
CA VAL A 270 2.72 20.50 2.47
C VAL A 270 2.16 19.93 1.18
N ASN A 271 2.36 18.63 0.90
CA ASN A 271 1.83 17.99 -0.29
C ASN A 271 0.36 17.56 -0.16
N SER A 272 -0.03 17.06 1.00
CA SER A 272 -1.36 16.46 1.19
C SER A 272 -2.39 17.43 1.76
N LEU A 273 -1.97 18.47 2.51
CA LEU A 273 -2.90 19.42 3.10
C LEU A 273 -3.44 20.46 2.12
N LEU A 274 -2.89 20.57 0.92
CA LEU A 274 -3.37 21.57 -0.05
C LEU A 274 -4.86 21.42 -0.35
N ASP A 275 -5.36 20.20 -0.46
CA ASP A 275 -6.76 19.92 -0.74
C ASP A 275 -7.67 20.33 0.43
N TYR A 276 -7.23 20.10 1.66
CA TYR A 276 -7.89 20.53 2.89
C TYR A 276 -7.85 22.05 3.06
N TRP A 277 -6.71 22.65 2.76
CA TRP A 277 -6.53 24.10 2.81
C TRP A 277 -7.42 24.86 1.82
N LEU A 278 -7.74 24.25 0.69
CA LEU A 278 -8.65 24.80 -0.33
C LEU A 278 -10.14 24.53 -0.04
N ASP A 279 -10.46 23.59 0.86
CA ASP A 279 -11.82 23.23 1.22
C ASP A 279 -12.28 24.07 2.44
N GLU A 280 -13.40 24.78 2.31
CA GLU A 280 -13.89 25.68 3.34
C GLU A 280 -14.23 24.98 4.67
N ARG A 281 -14.63 23.69 4.61
CA ARG A 281 -14.95 22.89 5.79
C ARG A 281 -13.73 22.57 6.65
N TYR A 282 -12.57 22.46 6.03
CA TYR A 282 -11.35 21.93 6.66
C TYR A 282 -10.19 22.93 6.67
N HIS A 283 -10.43 24.15 6.16
CA HIS A 283 -9.40 25.18 6.01
C HIS A 283 -8.66 25.45 7.32
N ASP A 284 -9.38 25.71 8.39
CA ASP A 284 -8.79 26.07 9.70
C ASP A 284 -7.95 24.93 10.26
N LEU A 285 -8.42 23.68 10.12
CA LEU A 285 -7.66 22.50 10.54
C LEU A 285 -6.36 22.34 9.73
N ALA A 286 -6.41 22.59 8.42
CA ALA A 286 -5.22 22.55 7.57
C ALA A 286 -4.24 23.68 7.94
N VAL A 287 -4.73 24.86 8.27
CA VAL A 287 -3.89 25.97 8.76
C VAL A 287 -3.17 25.59 10.05
N GLU A 288 -3.86 24.97 11.01
CA GLU A 288 -3.24 24.53 12.27
C GLU A 288 -2.14 23.48 12.03
N GLU A 289 -2.35 22.52 11.13
CA GLU A 289 -1.32 21.54 10.78
C GLU A 289 -0.14 22.19 10.03
N LEU A 290 -0.41 23.16 9.15
CA LEU A 290 0.63 23.90 8.42
C LEU A 290 1.48 24.81 9.31
N LYS A 291 0.99 25.28 10.46
CA LYS A 291 1.79 26.01 11.46
C LYS A 291 2.93 25.16 12.04
N LYS A 292 2.79 23.84 12.03
CA LYS A 292 3.79 22.88 12.54
C LYS A 292 4.96 22.65 11.56
N VAL A 293 4.86 23.16 10.32
CA VAL A 293 5.86 22.97 9.26
C VAL A 293 7.03 23.93 9.45
N ASP A 294 8.26 23.41 9.35
CA ASP A 294 9.46 24.25 9.22
C ASP A 294 9.54 24.84 7.80
N TRP A 295 8.93 25.99 7.63
CA TRP A 295 8.91 26.70 6.35
C TRP A 295 10.29 27.16 5.89
N GLY A 296 11.27 27.31 6.80
CA GLY A 296 12.66 27.64 6.44
C GLY A 296 13.28 26.59 5.53
N LYS A 297 12.93 25.32 5.75
CA LYS A 297 13.44 24.17 5.01
C LYS A 297 12.61 23.79 3.76
N GLN A 298 11.49 24.46 3.50
CA GLN A 298 10.65 24.14 2.34
C GLN A 298 11.14 24.84 1.06
N PRO A 299 11.03 24.18 -0.13
CA PRO A 299 11.34 24.82 -1.40
C PRO A 299 10.49 26.07 -1.66
N GLU A 300 11.06 27.09 -2.31
CA GLU A 300 10.33 28.32 -2.66
C GLU A 300 9.09 28.06 -3.53
N SER A 301 9.13 27.04 -4.40
CA SER A 301 7.97 26.64 -5.19
C SER A 301 6.78 26.20 -4.32
N VAL A 302 7.05 25.50 -3.21
CA VAL A 302 6.04 25.08 -2.24
C VAL A 302 5.53 26.29 -1.44
N LYS A 303 6.43 27.13 -0.94
CA LYS A 303 6.06 28.36 -0.21
C LYS A 303 5.16 29.27 -1.06
N ASN A 304 5.46 29.39 -2.35
CA ASN A 304 4.67 30.21 -3.27
C ASN A 304 3.26 29.67 -3.51
N ILE A 305 3.04 28.34 -3.43
CA ILE A 305 1.69 27.77 -3.48
C ILE A 305 0.85 28.31 -2.32
N TYR A 306 1.35 28.24 -1.10
CA TYR A 306 0.61 28.65 0.10
C TYR A 306 0.55 30.18 0.31
N LYS A 307 1.42 30.96 -0.39
CA LYS A 307 1.32 32.42 -0.50
C LYS A 307 0.33 32.88 -1.57
N THR A 308 -0.04 31.99 -2.51
CA THR A 308 -0.96 32.35 -3.60
C THR A 308 -2.38 32.46 -3.07
N PRO A 309 -3.15 33.51 -3.39
CA PRO A 309 -4.54 33.64 -2.98
C PRO A 309 -5.38 32.43 -3.34
N ILE A 310 -6.20 31.96 -2.41
CA ILE A 310 -7.00 30.72 -2.55
C ILE A 310 -7.85 30.72 -3.81
N TRP A 311 -8.47 31.87 -4.16
CA TRP A 311 -9.32 31.98 -5.33
C TRP A 311 -8.55 31.72 -6.64
N ILE A 312 -7.27 32.13 -6.72
CA ILE A 312 -6.40 31.85 -7.87
C ILE A 312 -6.13 30.33 -7.98
N LEU A 313 -5.84 29.68 -6.87
CA LEU A 313 -5.58 28.25 -6.85
C LEU A 313 -6.83 27.44 -7.17
N LYS A 314 -8.00 27.82 -6.62
CA LYS A 314 -9.30 27.23 -6.95
C LYS A 314 -9.59 27.36 -8.46
N THR A 315 -9.35 28.51 -9.04
CA THR A 315 -9.55 28.77 -10.50
C THR A 315 -8.59 27.94 -11.36
N LYS A 316 -7.29 27.91 -11.03
CA LYS A 316 -6.31 27.05 -11.73
C LYS A 316 -6.70 25.58 -11.68
N ARG A 317 -7.19 25.10 -10.55
CA ARG A 317 -7.63 23.72 -10.36
C ARG A 317 -8.86 23.40 -11.20
N LEU A 318 -9.83 24.30 -11.28
CA LEU A 318 -10.99 24.18 -12.17
C LEU A 318 -10.55 24.07 -13.62
N ILE A 319 -9.66 24.93 -14.11
CA ILE A 319 -9.14 24.90 -15.49
C ILE A 319 -8.42 23.58 -15.77
N MET A 320 -7.58 23.08 -14.86
CA MET A 320 -6.90 21.80 -15.05
C MET A 320 -7.88 20.61 -15.07
N ARG A 321 -8.92 20.62 -14.24
CA ARG A 321 -10.00 19.61 -14.27
C ARG A 321 -10.75 19.63 -15.59
N TRP A 322 -11.11 20.80 -16.11
CA TRP A 322 -11.75 20.98 -17.40
C TRP A 322 -10.87 20.50 -18.54
N GLY A 323 -9.59 20.86 -18.54
CA GLY A 323 -8.61 20.40 -19.54
C GLY A 323 -8.46 18.87 -19.56
N SER A 324 -8.45 18.22 -18.41
CA SER A 324 -8.38 16.76 -18.32
C SER A 324 -9.69 16.10 -18.79
N PHE A 325 -10.85 16.69 -18.49
CA PHE A 325 -12.16 16.19 -18.93
C PHE A 325 -12.32 16.29 -20.46
N VAL A 326 -11.94 17.43 -21.06
CA VAL A 326 -11.95 17.64 -22.52
C VAL A 326 -11.00 16.64 -23.19
N LYS A 327 -9.79 16.44 -22.66
CA LYS A 327 -8.81 15.47 -23.18
C LYS A 327 -9.35 14.03 -23.14
N GLN A 328 -9.99 13.63 -22.05
CA GLN A 328 -10.60 12.29 -21.95
C GLN A 328 -11.76 12.10 -22.92
N ARG A 329 -12.56 13.15 -23.14
CA ARG A 329 -13.68 13.10 -24.09
C ARG A 329 -13.21 13.01 -25.54
N LEU A 330 -12.12 13.71 -25.87
CA LEU A 330 -11.47 13.63 -27.19
C LEU A 330 -10.84 12.24 -27.44
N ILE A 331 -10.22 11.63 -26.43
CA ILE A 331 -9.67 10.27 -26.54
C ILE A 331 -10.79 9.24 -26.74
N LYS A 332 -11.93 9.37 -26.02
CA LYS A 332 -13.09 8.49 -26.19
C LYS A 332 -13.74 8.64 -27.57
N LEU A 333 -13.73 9.83 -28.15
CA LEU A 333 -14.23 10.07 -29.50
C LEU A 333 -13.29 9.49 -30.56
N ARG A 334 -11.96 9.58 -30.34
CA ARG A 334 -10.94 9.03 -31.26
C ARG A 334 -10.91 7.51 -31.29
N ASN A 335 -11.32 6.85 -30.20
CA ASN A 335 -11.40 5.38 -30.11
C ASN A 335 -12.77 4.83 -30.57
N LYS A 336 -13.66 5.66 -31.05
CA LYS A 336 -14.99 5.29 -31.59
C LYS A 336 -15.04 5.31 -33.12
N TYR A 337 -13.97 5.76 -33.75
CA TYR A 337 -13.71 5.73 -35.20
C TYR A 337 -12.38 5.03 -35.46
#